data_8af69473f39e2c9cbfc60dda675e559b
#
_entry.id   8af69473f39e2c9cbfc60dda675e559b
#
_cell.length_a   1.000
_cell.length_b   1.000
_cell.length_c   1.000
_cell.angle_alpha   90.00
_cell.angle_beta   90.00
_cell.angle_gamma   90.00
#
_symmetry.space_group_name_H-M   'P 1'
#
loop_
_entity.id
_entity.type
_entity.pdbx_description
1 polymer ?
#
loop_
_entity_poly.entity_id
_entity_poly.type
_entity_poly.pdbx_seq_one_letter_code
_entity_poly.pdbx_strand_id
1 'polypeptide(L)'
;MNYKETTEYLFTRTPVFEKVGATAYKPGLQTTHALDEHFGHPHQYFKTIHVAGTNGKGSCSHTIAAILQAQGYKVGLYTSPHLVDFRERIRINGECIPEQYVVDFVEEERSFFEPLHPSFFELTTALAFKYFKEQQVDYAVIEVGLGGRLDCTNIITPILSIITNISYDHTQLLGDTLEKIAFEKAGIIKEDVPVVIGTTTTETSPVFETIGKERKAPVIFAEESAFSNDTVATTAEGRHVLDTHTFGPIEMELRGIYQEENARTILCAISILLDKGIVGKEAILKGFANVCETTGLRGRWEKLNDKPLVICDTGHNVAGWKFLSQQIEKQPCTHRHIVFGMVDDKDVSSVLELLPKTDTTYYWTQASTKRAIPVEKLCKMAQEHNLAGNTYLSVKEAFEAAKREAKNTDFIFVGGSSYVVADLLA
;
A
#
# COMPACT_ATOMS: atom_id res chain seq x y z
N MET A 1 -26.56 5.66 -14.53
CA MET A 1 -26.12 4.33 -13.96
C MET A 1 -26.24 4.37 -12.45
N ASN A 2 -26.46 3.22 -11.78
CA ASN A 2 -26.24 3.16 -10.34
C ASN A 2 -24.74 2.90 -10.04
N TYR A 3 -24.33 2.99 -8.77
CA TYR A 3 -22.91 2.85 -8.37
C TYR A 3 -22.30 1.51 -8.81
N LYS A 4 -23.03 0.40 -8.66
CA LYS A 4 -22.56 -0.93 -9.07
C LYS A 4 -22.34 -1.00 -10.58
N GLU A 5 -23.27 -0.49 -11.38
CA GLU A 5 -23.15 -0.42 -12.84
C GLU A 5 -21.96 0.47 -13.26
N THR A 6 -21.75 1.58 -12.55
CA THR A 6 -20.64 2.52 -12.80
C THR A 6 -19.29 1.88 -12.49
N THR A 7 -19.15 1.21 -11.36
CA THR A 7 -17.91 0.51 -11.03
C THR A 7 -17.65 -0.66 -11.98
N GLU A 8 -18.69 -1.42 -12.38
CA GLU A 8 -18.57 -2.45 -13.39
C GLU A 8 -18.13 -1.89 -14.75
N TYR A 9 -18.69 -0.73 -15.16
CA TYR A 9 -18.25 -0.02 -16.36
C TYR A 9 -16.76 0.35 -16.28
N LEU A 10 -16.31 0.98 -15.20
CA LEU A 10 -14.90 1.33 -15.01
C LEU A 10 -13.99 0.10 -15.07
N PHE A 11 -14.40 -1.02 -14.47
CA PHE A 11 -13.61 -2.25 -14.46
C PHE A 11 -13.66 -3.06 -15.76
N THR A 12 -14.62 -2.83 -16.65
CA THR A 12 -14.78 -3.66 -17.87
C THR A 12 -14.44 -2.91 -19.15
N ARG A 13 -14.65 -1.61 -19.18
CA ARG A 13 -14.45 -0.77 -20.38
C ARG A 13 -13.07 -0.14 -20.46
N THR A 14 -12.32 -0.13 -19.35
CA THR A 14 -10.96 0.39 -19.31
C THR A 14 -9.97 -0.73 -18.97
N PRO A 15 -8.74 -0.71 -19.51
CA PRO A 15 -7.71 -1.67 -19.11
C PRO A 15 -7.40 -1.54 -17.62
N VAL A 16 -7.61 -2.61 -16.86
CA VAL A 16 -7.41 -2.66 -15.39
C VAL A 16 -6.27 -3.60 -15.07
N PHE A 17 -5.21 -3.09 -14.43
CA PHE A 17 -4.04 -3.88 -14.07
C PHE A 17 -4.40 -5.08 -13.19
N GLU A 18 -5.30 -4.91 -12.24
CA GLU A 18 -5.78 -5.97 -11.34
C GLU A 18 -6.47 -7.13 -12.09
N LYS A 19 -6.96 -6.90 -13.32
CA LYS A 19 -7.62 -7.94 -14.14
C LYS A 19 -6.72 -8.59 -15.18
N VAL A 20 -5.88 -7.80 -15.85
CA VAL A 20 -5.12 -8.25 -17.02
C VAL A 20 -3.59 -8.09 -16.87
N GLY A 21 -3.12 -7.66 -15.68
CA GLY A 21 -1.70 -7.53 -15.40
C GLY A 21 -0.98 -6.52 -16.30
N ALA A 22 0.24 -6.83 -16.71
CA ALA A 22 1.12 -5.94 -17.45
C ALA A 22 0.54 -5.41 -18.78
N THR A 23 -0.42 -6.11 -19.39
CA THR A 23 -1.06 -5.68 -20.64
C THR A 23 -1.98 -4.46 -20.48
N ALA A 24 -2.38 -4.12 -19.26
CA ALA A 24 -3.11 -2.89 -18.97
C ALA A 24 -2.22 -1.65 -18.96
N TYR A 25 -0.90 -1.83 -18.89
CA TYR A 25 0.04 -0.71 -18.83
C TYR A 25 0.06 0.05 -20.16
N LYS A 26 -0.24 1.35 -20.08
CA LYS A 26 -0.20 2.28 -21.22
C LYS A 26 1.01 3.19 -21.03
N PRO A 27 2.03 3.08 -21.89
CA PRO A 27 3.22 3.92 -21.74
C PRO A 27 2.92 5.39 -22.07
N GLY A 28 3.47 6.28 -21.24
CA GLY A 28 3.34 7.72 -21.41
C GLY A 28 2.23 8.36 -20.57
N LEU A 29 2.21 9.70 -20.56
CA LEU A 29 1.29 10.51 -19.74
C LEU A 29 0.34 11.37 -20.57
N GLN A 30 0.25 11.14 -21.89
CA GLN A 30 -0.53 11.99 -22.81
C GLN A 30 -2.02 12.02 -22.43
N THR A 31 -2.61 10.84 -22.14
CA THR A 31 -4.02 10.77 -21.73
C THR A 31 -4.21 11.41 -20.35
N THR A 32 -3.27 11.19 -19.43
CA THR A 32 -3.28 11.83 -18.10
C THR A 32 -3.25 13.35 -18.22
N HIS A 33 -2.38 13.90 -19.07
CA HIS A 33 -2.32 15.36 -19.30
C HIS A 33 -3.60 15.90 -19.96
N ALA A 34 -4.19 15.16 -20.91
CA ALA A 34 -5.45 15.57 -21.54
C ALA A 34 -6.62 15.62 -20.53
N LEU A 35 -6.69 14.64 -19.62
CA LEU A 35 -7.66 14.63 -18.52
C LEU A 35 -7.40 15.78 -17.54
N ASP A 36 -6.15 16.00 -17.17
CA ASP A 36 -5.75 17.08 -16.26
C ASP A 36 -6.09 18.46 -16.81
N GLU A 37 -5.82 18.71 -18.10
CA GLU A 37 -6.18 19.95 -18.80
C GLU A 37 -7.69 20.14 -18.85
N HIS A 38 -8.45 19.09 -19.19
CA HIS A 38 -9.92 19.13 -19.23
C HIS A 38 -10.54 19.55 -17.89
N PHE A 39 -10.00 19.04 -16.78
CA PHE A 39 -10.46 19.40 -15.43
C PHE A 39 -9.82 20.69 -14.87
N GLY A 40 -9.04 21.41 -15.69
CA GLY A 40 -8.41 22.68 -15.33
C GLY A 40 -7.34 22.52 -14.25
N HIS A 41 -6.44 21.57 -14.46
CA HIS A 41 -5.25 21.30 -13.65
C HIS A 41 -5.56 21.16 -12.13
N PRO A 42 -6.44 20.25 -11.73
CA PRO A 42 -6.95 20.18 -10.35
C PRO A 42 -5.84 20.00 -9.32
N HIS A 43 -4.74 19.30 -9.66
CA HIS A 43 -3.59 19.08 -8.78
C HIS A 43 -2.88 20.35 -8.32
N GLN A 44 -3.11 21.50 -8.97
CA GLN A 44 -2.49 22.79 -8.61
C GLN A 44 -3.22 23.53 -7.48
N TYR A 45 -4.39 23.06 -7.05
CA TYR A 45 -5.22 23.73 -6.04
C TYR A 45 -4.97 23.28 -4.61
N PHE A 46 -4.12 22.28 -4.38
CA PHE A 46 -3.77 21.76 -3.06
C PHE A 46 -2.30 21.34 -3.02
N LYS A 47 -1.72 21.31 -1.84
CA LYS A 47 -0.34 20.84 -1.65
C LYS A 47 -0.31 19.31 -1.64
N THR A 48 0.71 18.72 -2.26
CA THR A 48 0.82 17.27 -2.37
C THR A 48 2.06 16.71 -1.67
N ILE A 49 1.94 15.49 -1.13
CA ILE A 49 3.05 14.63 -0.71
C ILE A 49 2.96 13.37 -1.58
N HIS A 50 4.04 13.03 -2.27
CA HIS A 50 4.07 11.94 -3.25
C HIS A 50 4.83 10.74 -2.71
N VAL A 51 4.20 9.56 -2.67
CA VAL A 51 4.76 8.37 -2.03
C VAL A 51 4.91 7.23 -3.05
N ALA A 52 6.15 6.85 -3.34
CA ALA A 52 6.51 5.68 -4.13
C ALA A 52 7.22 4.61 -3.28
N GLY A 53 7.54 3.49 -3.89
CA GLY A 53 8.26 2.37 -3.26
C GLY A 53 7.74 1.03 -3.71
N THR A 54 8.37 -0.06 -3.29
CA THR A 54 7.85 -1.40 -3.53
C THR A 54 6.83 -1.76 -2.46
N ASN A 55 7.25 -1.85 -1.22
CA ASN A 55 6.39 -2.12 -0.05
C ASN A 55 6.29 -0.85 0.84
N GLY A 56 5.31 -0.81 1.74
CA GLY A 56 5.18 0.28 2.72
C GLY A 56 4.47 1.55 2.24
N LYS A 57 4.26 1.76 0.92
CA LYS A 57 3.60 2.95 0.37
C LYS A 57 2.30 3.30 1.10
N GLY A 58 1.35 2.37 1.14
CA GLY A 58 0.05 2.58 1.79
C GLY A 58 0.17 2.90 3.27
N SER A 59 1.03 2.17 4.03
CA SER A 59 1.27 2.46 5.45
C SER A 59 1.82 3.87 5.65
N CYS A 60 2.82 4.27 4.85
CA CYS A 60 3.38 5.63 4.90
C CYS A 60 2.34 6.69 4.53
N SER A 61 1.59 6.47 3.45
CA SER A 61 0.57 7.42 2.99
C SER A 61 -0.53 7.63 4.03
N HIS A 62 -1.05 6.56 4.61
CA HIS A 62 -2.08 6.62 5.65
C HIS A 62 -1.57 7.28 6.94
N THR A 63 -0.37 6.92 7.40
CA THR A 63 0.20 7.53 8.62
C THR A 63 0.44 9.03 8.44
N ILE A 64 1.00 9.46 7.30
CA ILE A 64 1.20 10.88 7.00
C ILE A 64 -0.15 11.62 6.91
N ALA A 65 -1.15 11.02 6.27
CA ALA A 65 -2.49 11.59 6.21
C ALA A 65 -3.11 11.72 7.61
N ALA A 66 -2.96 10.71 8.48
CA ALA A 66 -3.43 10.76 9.86
C ALA A 66 -2.76 11.89 10.67
N ILE A 67 -1.45 12.11 10.49
CA ILE A 67 -0.71 13.20 11.14
C ILE A 67 -1.21 14.57 10.66
N LEU A 68 -1.41 14.75 9.36
CA LEU A 68 -1.93 16.00 8.80
C LEU A 68 -3.37 16.26 9.26
N GLN A 69 -4.21 15.24 9.35
CA GLN A 69 -5.57 15.36 9.91
C GLN A 69 -5.53 15.70 11.40
N ALA A 70 -4.62 15.08 12.18
CA ALA A 70 -4.44 15.40 13.59
C ALA A 70 -3.97 16.84 13.81
N GLN A 71 -3.29 17.44 12.84
CA GLN A 71 -2.92 18.86 12.84
C GLN A 71 -4.12 19.78 12.57
N GLY A 72 -5.22 19.25 12.04
CA GLY A 72 -6.44 20.01 11.74
C GLY A 72 -6.65 20.35 10.26
N TYR A 73 -5.83 19.83 9.35
CA TYR A 73 -6.00 20.04 7.91
C TYR A 73 -7.12 19.17 7.33
N LYS A 74 -7.75 19.64 6.24
CA LYS A 74 -8.59 18.83 5.37
C LYS A 74 -7.69 18.08 4.39
N VAL A 75 -7.61 16.76 4.54
CA VAL A 75 -6.59 15.93 3.88
C VAL A 75 -7.24 14.97 2.88
N GLY A 76 -6.86 15.10 1.62
CA GLY A 76 -7.10 14.09 0.59
C GLY A 76 -6.09 12.94 0.71
N LEU A 77 -6.55 11.72 0.50
CA LEU A 77 -5.71 10.54 0.47
C LEU A 77 -6.07 9.70 -0.77
N TYR A 78 -5.09 9.49 -1.65
CA TYR A 78 -5.21 8.65 -2.84
C TYR A 78 -4.30 7.45 -2.71
N THR A 79 -4.86 6.24 -2.68
CA THR A 79 -4.13 4.98 -2.46
C THR A 79 -4.59 3.87 -3.40
N SER A 80 -3.76 2.84 -3.58
CA SER A 80 -4.09 1.68 -4.42
C SER A 80 -3.32 0.42 -4.01
N PRO A 81 -3.89 -0.79 -4.28
CA PRO A 81 -5.27 -1.02 -4.66
C PRO A 81 -6.25 -0.84 -3.49
N HIS A 82 -7.55 -0.85 -3.75
CA HIS A 82 -8.57 -1.02 -2.71
C HIS A 82 -8.68 -2.50 -2.30
N LEU A 83 -9.29 -2.78 -1.17
CA LEU A 83 -9.57 -4.14 -0.73
C LEU A 83 -11.00 -4.57 -1.12
N VAL A 84 -12.01 -3.90 -0.63
CA VAL A 84 -13.42 -4.30 -0.81
C VAL A 84 -14.16 -3.34 -1.73
N ASP A 85 -14.06 -2.03 -1.48
CA ASP A 85 -14.83 -1.01 -2.19
C ASP A 85 -13.90 -0.08 -2.99
N PHE A 86 -14.26 0.18 -4.25
CA PHE A 86 -13.53 1.11 -5.12
C PHE A 86 -13.23 2.45 -4.46
N ARG A 87 -14.17 2.98 -3.66
CA ARG A 87 -14.07 4.29 -2.99
C ARG A 87 -12.94 4.37 -1.96
N GLU A 88 -12.42 3.23 -1.48
CA GLU A 88 -11.27 3.19 -0.58
C GLU A 88 -10.04 3.88 -1.16
N ARG A 89 -9.96 3.97 -2.51
CA ARG A 89 -8.86 4.63 -3.22
C ARG A 89 -8.84 6.14 -3.04
N ILE A 90 -9.98 6.76 -2.73
CA ILE A 90 -10.16 8.22 -2.69
C ILE A 90 -10.88 8.58 -1.40
N ARG A 91 -10.15 9.17 -0.47
CA ARG A 91 -10.69 9.57 0.83
C ARG A 91 -10.38 11.03 1.14
N ILE A 92 -11.28 11.66 1.92
CA ILE A 92 -11.03 12.96 2.54
C ILE A 92 -11.30 12.82 4.02
N ASN A 93 -10.32 13.12 4.87
CA ASN A 93 -10.40 12.96 6.31
C ASN A 93 -10.94 11.58 6.74
N GLY A 94 -10.46 10.51 6.09
CA GLY A 94 -10.87 9.12 6.33
C GLY A 94 -12.15 8.67 5.63
N GLU A 95 -13.02 9.59 5.27
CA GLU A 95 -14.27 9.28 4.58
C GLU A 95 -14.05 9.00 3.09
N CYS A 96 -14.63 7.91 2.61
CA CYS A 96 -14.57 7.56 1.20
C CYS A 96 -15.34 8.57 0.34
N ILE A 97 -14.89 8.77 -0.90
CA ILE A 97 -15.66 9.52 -1.91
C ILE A 97 -17.10 9.00 -2.00
N PRO A 98 -18.14 9.87 -2.08
CA PRO A 98 -19.52 9.43 -2.20
C PRO A 98 -19.78 8.60 -3.46
N GLU A 99 -20.61 7.57 -3.35
CA GLU A 99 -21.02 6.76 -4.52
C GLU A 99 -21.60 7.62 -5.65
N GLN A 100 -22.46 8.57 -5.30
CA GLN A 100 -23.09 9.44 -6.27
C GLN A 100 -22.06 10.29 -7.02
N TYR A 101 -21.01 10.78 -6.34
CA TYR A 101 -19.96 11.54 -7.01
C TYR A 101 -19.20 10.70 -8.08
N VAL A 102 -18.97 9.41 -7.80
CA VAL A 102 -18.37 8.48 -8.78
C VAL A 102 -19.30 8.27 -9.97
N VAL A 103 -20.61 8.13 -9.71
CA VAL A 103 -21.63 7.99 -10.75
C VAL A 103 -21.69 9.24 -11.63
N ASP A 104 -21.82 10.42 -11.02
CA ASP A 104 -21.92 11.70 -11.72
C ASP A 104 -20.66 11.95 -12.57
N PHE A 105 -19.47 11.71 -12.04
CA PHE A 105 -18.23 11.84 -12.80
C PHE A 105 -18.25 11.00 -14.09
N VAL A 106 -18.67 9.74 -14.01
CA VAL A 106 -18.71 8.90 -15.20
C VAL A 106 -19.80 9.33 -16.16
N GLU A 107 -21.00 9.68 -15.67
CA GLU A 107 -22.11 10.10 -16.53
C GLU A 107 -21.83 11.42 -17.25
N GLU A 108 -21.27 12.40 -16.56
CA GLU A 108 -20.99 13.72 -17.10
C GLU A 108 -19.79 13.73 -18.04
N GLU A 109 -18.71 13.00 -17.70
CA GLU A 109 -17.42 13.14 -18.36
C GLU A 109 -17.12 12.03 -19.39
N ARG A 110 -17.94 10.96 -19.44
CA ARG A 110 -17.68 9.83 -20.35
C ARG A 110 -17.57 10.21 -21.82
N SER A 111 -18.33 11.19 -22.27
CA SER A 111 -18.29 11.67 -23.67
C SER A 111 -16.93 12.29 -24.03
N PHE A 112 -16.24 12.86 -23.05
CA PHE A 112 -14.89 13.39 -23.19
C PHE A 112 -13.83 12.29 -23.12
N PHE A 113 -13.88 11.44 -22.10
CA PHE A 113 -12.78 10.51 -21.86
C PHE A 113 -12.86 9.22 -22.71
N GLU A 114 -14.03 8.75 -23.14
CA GLU A 114 -14.14 7.52 -23.96
C GLU A 114 -13.27 7.56 -25.23
N PRO A 115 -13.26 8.65 -26.01
CA PRO A 115 -12.39 8.75 -27.21
C PRO A 115 -10.88 8.71 -26.92
N LEU A 116 -10.48 9.04 -25.68
CA LEU A 116 -9.07 9.00 -25.25
C LEU A 116 -8.62 7.57 -24.88
N HIS A 117 -9.55 6.63 -24.74
CA HIS A 117 -9.29 5.27 -24.31
C HIS A 117 -8.41 5.19 -23.04
N PRO A 118 -8.77 5.88 -21.96
CA PRO A 118 -7.96 5.91 -20.74
C PRO A 118 -7.87 4.53 -20.10
N SER A 119 -6.79 4.29 -19.36
CA SER A 119 -6.74 3.19 -18.43
C SER A 119 -7.59 3.48 -17.19
N PHE A 120 -7.95 2.43 -16.46
CA PHE A 120 -8.66 2.55 -15.18
C PHE A 120 -7.92 3.49 -14.20
N PHE A 121 -6.58 3.37 -14.13
CA PHE A 121 -5.79 4.17 -13.20
C PHE A 121 -5.72 5.65 -13.62
N GLU A 122 -5.66 5.96 -14.91
CA GLU A 122 -5.75 7.35 -15.43
C GLU A 122 -7.08 8.00 -15.03
N LEU A 123 -8.20 7.31 -15.21
CA LEU A 123 -9.51 7.81 -14.81
C LEU A 123 -9.65 7.98 -13.29
N THR A 124 -9.17 7.00 -12.53
CA THR A 124 -9.24 7.06 -11.07
C THR A 124 -8.41 8.20 -10.50
N THR A 125 -7.22 8.46 -11.09
CA THR A 125 -6.35 9.58 -10.71
C THR A 125 -7.02 10.92 -11.03
N ALA A 126 -7.59 11.07 -12.23
CA ALA A 126 -8.30 12.28 -12.61
C ALA A 126 -9.54 12.55 -11.73
N LEU A 127 -10.33 11.50 -11.44
CA LEU A 127 -11.44 11.57 -10.48
C LEU A 127 -10.99 12.03 -9.10
N ALA A 128 -9.91 11.46 -8.57
CA ALA A 128 -9.38 11.83 -7.26
C ALA A 128 -8.97 13.31 -7.22
N PHE A 129 -8.22 13.77 -8.22
CA PHE A 129 -7.73 15.16 -8.24
C PHE A 129 -8.87 16.16 -8.44
N LYS A 130 -9.85 15.86 -9.32
CA LYS A 130 -11.08 16.66 -9.48
C LYS A 130 -11.84 16.78 -8.14
N TYR A 131 -12.05 15.64 -7.46
CA TYR A 131 -12.73 15.60 -6.18
C TYR A 131 -12.01 16.40 -5.09
N PHE A 132 -10.69 16.26 -4.98
CA PHE A 132 -9.89 16.99 -3.99
C PHE A 132 -9.92 18.51 -4.22
N LYS A 133 -9.85 18.96 -5.48
CA LYS A 133 -10.00 20.38 -5.85
C LYS A 133 -11.37 20.91 -5.44
N GLU A 134 -12.46 20.24 -5.82
CA GLU A 134 -13.82 20.67 -5.53
C GLU A 134 -14.12 20.69 -4.03
N GLN A 135 -13.55 19.73 -3.31
CA GLN A 135 -13.66 19.68 -1.86
C GLN A 135 -12.69 20.61 -1.12
N GLN A 136 -11.82 21.33 -1.83
CA GLN A 136 -10.89 22.29 -1.28
C GLN A 136 -10.01 21.69 -0.16
N VAL A 137 -9.36 20.54 -0.44
CA VAL A 137 -8.43 19.96 0.51
C VAL A 137 -7.17 20.86 0.66
N ASP A 138 -6.63 20.93 1.87
CA ASP A 138 -5.40 21.68 2.13
C ASP A 138 -4.18 20.92 1.61
N TYR A 139 -4.15 19.62 1.90
CA TYR A 139 -3.10 18.69 1.51
C TYR A 139 -3.70 17.43 0.89
N ALA A 140 -2.96 16.81 -0.04
CA ALA A 140 -3.26 15.47 -0.51
C ALA A 140 -2.02 14.59 -0.43
N VAL A 141 -2.15 13.42 0.18
CA VAL A 141 -1.13 12.36 0.16
C VAL A 141 -1.47 11.43 -0.98
N ILE A 142 -0.55 11.33 -1.94
CA ILE A 142 -0.75 10.65 -3.22
C ILE A 142 0.20 9.44 -3.30
N GLU A 143 -0.36 8.25 -3.28
CA GLU A 143 0.38 7.02 -3.50
C GLU A 143 0.54 6.74 -4.99
N VAL A 144 1.76 6.45 -5.42
CA VAL A 144 2.09 5.97 -6.78
C VAL A 144 1.47 4.59 -7.00
N GLY A 145 0.80 4.41 -8.12
CA GLY A 145 0.23 3.10 -8.48
C GLY A 145 1.29 2.09 -8.88
N LEU A 146 2.16 2.46 -9.84
CA LEU A 146 3.21 1.57 -10.37
C LEU A 146 4.44 2.36 -10.81
N GLY A 147 5.61 1.94 -10.34
CA GLY A 147 6.88 2.59 -10.70
C GLY A 147 6.99 3.98 -10.08
N GLY A 148 6.86 5.01 -10.88
CA GLY A 148 6.89 6.42 -10.49
C GLY A 148 7.01 7.32 -11.72
N ARG A 149 8.06 7.18 -12.51
CA ARG A 149 8.41 8.07 -13.64
C ARG A 149 7.26 8.24 -14.65
N LEU A 150 6.58 7.17 -15.00
CA LEU A 150 5.46 7.14 -15.97
C LEU A 150 4.11 6.82 -15.27
N ASP A 151 4.05 6.98 -13.96
CA ASP A 151 2.79 6.82 -13.23
C ASP A 151 1.88 8.03 -13.43
N CYS A 152 0.57 7.80 -13.56
CA CYS A 152 -0.42 8.87 -13.80
C CYS A 152 -0.40 9.94 -12.70
N THR A 153 0.01 9.59 -11.49
CA THR A 153 0.14 10.55 -10.38
C THR A 153 1.31 11.51 -10.55
N ASN A 154 2.28 11.20 -11.43
CA ASN A 154 3.53 11.95 -11.55
C ASN A 154 3.43 13.28 -12.32
N ILE A 155 2.23 13.76 -12.59
CA ILE A 155 1.97 15.11 -13.11
C ILE A 155 2.06 16.20 -12.02
N ILE A 156 2.09 15.80 -10.74
CA ILE A 156 2.15 16.73 -9.61
C ILE A 156 3.57 17.24 -9.34
N THR A 157 3.66 18.41 -8.70
CA THR A 157 4.88 18.91 -8.07
C THR A 157 4.66 18.96 -6.56
N PRO A 158 5.10 17.93 -5.82
CA PRO A 158 4.82 17.82 -4.40
C PRO A 158 5.72 18.77 -3.57
N ILE A 159 5.33 19.00 -2.31
CA ILE A 159 6.19 19.69 -1.33
C ILE A 159 7.23 18.76 -0.70
N LEU A 160 7.03 17.44 -0.86
CA LEU A 160 7.87 16.37 -0.36
C LEU A 160 7.61 15.09 -1.17
N SER A 161 8.66 14.41 -1.63
CA SER A 161 8.60 13.08 -2.20
C SER A 161 9.14 12.04 -1.20
N ILE A 162 8.58 10.81 -1.24
CA ILE A 162 9.01 9.70 -0.37
C ILE A 162 9.12 8.44 -1.23
N ILE A 163 10.24 7.72 -1.09
CA ILE A 163 10.43 6.41 -1.71
C ILE A 163 10.74 5.41 -0.57
N THR A 164 9.80 4.53 -0.26
CA THR A 164 9.86 3.70 0.97
C THR A 164 10.97 2.67 0.94
N ASN A 165 11.03 1.86 -0.10
CA ASN A 165 12.08 0.87 -0.34
C ASN A 165 12.07 0.40 -1.80
N ILE A 166 13.12 -0.33 -2.17
CA ILE A 166 13.24 -0.99 -3.48
C ILE A 166 13.41 -2.49 -3.25
N SER A 167 12.56 -3.27 -3.88
CA SER A 167 12.71 -4.72 -3.97
C SER A 167 12.12 -5.23 -5.29
N TYR A 168 12.42 -6.49 -5.63
CA TYR A 168 11.90 -7.09 -6.85
C TYR A 168 10.37 -7.23 -6.77
N ASP A 169 9.69 -6.51 -7.62
CA ASP A 169 8.26 -6.60 -7.90
C ASP A 169 7.99 -5.98 -9.27
N HIS A 170 6.97 -6.47 -9.99
CA HIS A 170 6.60 -5.99 -11.32
C HIS A 170 7.77 -5.92 -12.32
N THR A 171 8.69 -6.88 -12.25
CA THR A 171 9.94 -6.88 -13.02
C THR A 171 9.75 -6.83 -14.53
N GLN A 172 8.62 -7.34 -15.03
CA GLN A 172 8.23 -7.27 -16.45
C GLN A 172 8.03 -5.83 -16.96
N LEU A 173 7.72 -4.88 -16.06
CA LEU A 173 7.45 -3.47 -16.39
C LEU A 173 8.52 -2.52 -15.89
N LEU A 174 9.07 -2.77 -14.71
CA LEU A 174 10.03 -1.87 -14.05
C LEU A 174 11.49 -2.25 -14.30
N GLY A 175 11.71 -3.43 -14.93
CA GLY A 175 13.05 -3.98 -15.16
C GLY A 175 13.42 -5.06 -14.15
N ASP A 176 14.47 -5.79 -14.51
CA ASP A 176 14.92 -7.03 -13.88
C ASP A 176 16.10 -6.83 -12.89
N THR A 177 16.46 -5.57 -12.60
CA THR A 177 17.48 -5.22 -11.59
C THR A 177 16.95 -4.16 -10.62
N LEU A 178 17.54 -4.11 -9.41
CA LEU A 178 17.16 -3.14 -8.39
C LEU A 178 17.42 -1.70 -8.84
N GLU A 179 18.49 -1.46 -9.61
CA GLU A 179 18.81 -0.15 -10.17
C GLU A 179 17.73 0.34 -11.15
N LYS A 180 17.23 -0.54 -12.03
CA LYS A 180 16.16 -0.20 -12.97
C LYS A 180 14.87 0.13 -12.22
N ILE A 181 14.51 -0.66 -11.23
CA ILE A 181 13.34 -0.42 -10.39
C ILE A 181 13.48 0.89 -9.62
N ALA A 182 14.69 1.16 -9.06
CA ALA A 182 15.00 2.41 -8.39
C ALA A 182 14.89 3.61 -9.34
N PHE A 183 15.39 3.49 -10.56
CA PHE A 183 15.29 4.53 -11.58
C PHE A 183 13.83 4.90 -11.91
N GLU A 184 12.96 3.92 -12.11
CA GLU A 184 11.54 4.16 -12.36
C GLU A 184 10.86 4.85 -11.17
N LYS A 185 11.17 4.44 -9.93
CA LYS A 185 10.60 5.07 -8.73
C LYS A 185 11.17 6.46 -8.47
N ALA A 186 12.46 6.68 -8.74
CA ALA A 186 13.11 7.97 -8.62
C ALA A 186 12.55 9.03 -9.58
N GLY A 187 11.73 8.63 -10.56
CA GLY A 187 11.02 9.57 -11.43
C GLY A 187 10.05 10.51 -10.72
N ILE A 188 9.73 10.27 -9.44
CA ILE A 188 8.94 11.21 -8.61
C ILE A 188 9.80 12.30 -7.96
N ILE A 189 11.12 12.25 -8.09
CA ILE A 189 12.02 13.29 -7.58
C ILE A 189 11.89 14.52 -8.49
N LYS A 190 11.46 15.64 -7.92
CA LYS A 190 11.21 16.90 -8.65
C LYS A 190 12.29 17.93 -8.32
N GLU A 191 12.48 18.88 -9.24
CA GLU A 191 13.48 19.95 -9.07
C GLU A 191 13.21 20.76 -7.79
N ASP A 192 14.27 20.96 -6.99
CA ASP A 192 14.25 21.68 -5.70
C ASP A 192 13.30 21.13 -4.62
N VAL A 193 12.71 19.93 -4.83
CA VAL A 193 11.81 19.29 -3.85
C VAL A 193 12.57 18.26 -3.06
N PRO A 194 12.53 18.29 -1.71
CA PRO A 194 13.17 17.27 -0.88
C PRO A 194 12.56 15.89 -1.13
N VAL A 195 13.41 14.86 -1.10
CA VAL A 195 12.99 13.47 -1.17
C VAL A 195 13.58 12.67 -0.02
N VAL A 196 12.72 11.90 0.64
CA VAL A 196 13.13 10.92 1.66
C VAL A 196 13.17 9.54 1.02
N ILE A 197 14.31 8.88 1.16
CA ILE A 197 14.51 7.49 0.76
C ILE A 197 14.55 6.64 2.04
N GLY A 198 13.66 5.65 2.12
CA GLY A 198 13.56 4.76 3.29
C GLY A 198 14.73 3.79 3.35
N THR A 199 14.49 2.54 2.96
CA THR A 199 15.52 1.50 2.95
C THR A 199 16.22 1.45 1.59
N THR A 200 17.55 1.35 1.60
CA THR A 200 18.39 1.30 0.40
C THR A 200 19.29 0.06 0.36
N THR A 201 19.93 -0.14 -0.77
CA THR A 201 21.00 -1.13 -0.98
C THR A 201 22.17 -0.45 -1.70
N THR A 202 23.31 -1.12 -1.77
CA THR A 202 24.50 -0.64 -2.49
C THR A 202 24.23 -0.38 -3.97
N GLU A 203 23.24 -1.06 -4.55
CA GLU A 203 22.82 -0.89 -5.96
C GLU A 203 21.87 0.29 -6.14
N THR A 204 21.04 0.60 -5.16
CA THR A 204 19.96 1.60 -5.31
C THR A 204 20.35 3.01 -4.86
N SER A 205 21.21 3.16 -3.84
CA SER A 205 21.65 4.47 -3.32
C SER A 205 22.26 5.37 -4.40
N PRO A 206 23.18 4.89 -5.28
CA PRO A 206 23.78 5.73 -6.31
C PRO A 206 22.76 6.27 -7.34
N VAL A 207 21.67 5.54 -7.58
CA VAL A 207 20.59 5.98 -8.49
C VAL A 207 19.90 7.21 -7.91
N PHE A 208 19.54 7.17 -6.62
CA PHE A 208 18.88 8.31 -5.96
C PHE A 208 19.79 9.53 -5.82
N GLU A 209 21.06 9.33 -5.50
CA GLU A 209 22.04 10.41 -5.42
C GLU A 209 22.23 11.09 -6.77
N THR A 210 22.33 10.31 -7.85
CA THR A 210 22.50 10.83 -9.21
C THR A 210 21.31 11.67 -9.64
N ILE A 211 20.09 11.12 -9.50
CA ILE A 211 18.85 11.81 -9.90
C ILE A 211 18.60 13.03 -9.00
N GLY A 212 18.85 12.90 -7.69
CA GLY A 212 18.74 14.00 -6.75
C GLY A 212 19.66 15.16 -7.14
N LYS A 213 20.90 14.89 -7.49
CA LYS A 213 21.85 15.89 -7.98
C LYS A 213 21.40 16.54 -9.29
N GLU A 214 20.93 15.75 -10.24
CA GLU A 214 20.40 16.27 -11.53
C GLU A 214 19.19 17.18 -11.33
N ARG A 215 18.34 16.87 -10.35
CA ARG A 215 17.14 17.62 -10.00
C ARG A 215 17.38 18.72 -8.95
N LYS A 216 18.61 18.87 -8.45
CA LYS A 216 18.92 19.76 -7.31
C LYS A 216 18.03 19.49 -6.08
N ALA A 217 17.50 18.28 -5.97
CA ALA A 217 16.62 17.85 -4.91
C ALA A 217 17.45 17.42 -3.70
N PRO A 218 17.18 17.93 -2.49
CA PRO A 218 17.77 17.39 -1.26
C PRO A 218 17.35 15.92 -1.09
N VAL A 219 18.29 14.99 -1.14
CA VAL A 219 18.08 13.57 -0.89
C VAL A 219 18.43 13.27 0.56
N ILE A 220 17.48 12.71 1.30
CA ILE A 220 17.64 12.35 2.70
C ILE A 220 17.40 10.85 2.85
N PHE A 221 18.44 10.11 3.26
CA PHE A 221 18.36 8.69 3.54
C PHE A 221 17.89 8.46 4.98
N ALA A 222 16.75 7.80 5.16
CA ALA A 222 16.18 7.56 6.50
C ALA A 222 17.10 6.69 7.37
N GLU A 223 17.85 5.79 6.75
CA GLU A 223 18.84 4.92 7.42
C GLU A 223 20.05 5.70 7.97
N GLU A 224 20.33 6.89 7.45
CA GLU A 224 21.41 7.77 7.89
C GLU A 224 20.90 8.94 8.75
N SER A 225 19.59 9.00 8.97
CA SER A 225 18.96 10.08 9.74
C SER A 225 19.12 9.89 11.25
N ALA A 226 18.71 10.91 12.02
CA ALA A 226 18.66 10.85 13.48
C ALA A 226 17.75 9.72 14.01
N PHE A 227 16.86 9.18 13.18
CA PHE A 227 15.91 8.11 13.53
C PHE A 227 16.43 6.71 13.23
N SER A 228 17.63 6.54 12.68
CA SER A 228 18.20 5.25 12.30
C SER A 228 18.38 4.29 13.48
N ASN A 229 18.63 4.83 14.68
CA ASN A 229 18.85 4.06 15.91
C ASN A 229 17.60 3.96 16.80
N ASP A 230 16.47 4.53 16.39
CA ASP A 230 15.21 4.42 17.13
C ASP A 230 14.72 2.96 17.07
N THR A 231 14.21 2.45 18.19
CA THR A 231 13.83 1.04 18.35
C THR A 231 12.35 0.90 18.66
N VAL A 232 11.75 -0.19 18.19
CA VAL A 232 10.38 -0.55 18.52
C VAL A 232 10.37 -1.55 19.65
N ALA A 233 9.72 -1.19 20.77
CA ALA A 233 9.41 -2.08 21.87
C ALA A 233 7.94 -2.51 21.81
N THR A 234 7.63 -3.69 22.32
CA THR A 234 6.24 -4.14 22.49
C THR A 234 5.89 -4.08 23.98
N THR A 235 4.84 -3.34 24.32
CA THR A 235 4.34 -3.28 25.70
C THR A 235 3.69 -4.60 26.14
N ALA A 236 3.45 -4.75 27.45
CA ALA A 236 2.76 -5.93 28.00
C ALA A 236 1.35 -6.11 27.40
N GLU A 237 0.70 -5.03 26.97
CA GLU A 237 -0.62 -5.03 26.32
C GLU A 237 -0.52 -5.28 24.80
N GLY A 238 0.69 -5.55 24.26
CA GLY A 238 0.92 -5.84 22.85
C GLY A 238 0.87 -4.61 21.94
N ARG A 239 1.10 -3.40 22.50
CA ARG A 239 1.24 -2.17 21.71
C ARG A 239 2.68 -1.98 21.29
N HIS A 240 2.89 -1.50 20.08
CA HIS A 240 4.21 -1.11 19.60
C HIS A 240 4.49 0.34 19.97
N VAL A 241 5.63 0.56 20.61
CA VAL A 241 6.12 1.89 20.98
C VAL A 241 7.47 2.08 20.32
N LEU A 242 7.58 3.07 19.45
CA LEU A 242 8.83 3.52 18.88
C LEU A 242 9.47 4.51 19.84
N ASP A 243 10.60 4.13 20.44
CA ASP A 243 11.36 5.03 21.32
C ASP A 243 12.28 5.90 20.48
N THR A 244 11.97 7.20 20.46
CA THR A 244 12.69 8.17 19.66
C THR A 244 13.40 9.19 20.53
N HIS A 245 14.64 9.56 20.15
CA HIS A 245 15.40 10.60 20.83
C HIS A 245 14.76 12.00 20.63
N THR A 246 14.15 12.24 19.48
CA THR A 246 13.62 13.56 19.10
C THR A 246 12.21 13.80 19.67
N PHE A 247 11.34 12.81 19.60
CA PHE A 247 9.94 12.95 19.97
C PHE A 247 9.59 12.28 21.30
N GLY A 248 10.51 11.45 21.87
CA GLY A 248 10.22 10.52 22.96
C GLY A 248 9.43 9.31 22.44
N PRO A 249 8.77 8.56 23.34
CA PRO A 249 8.04 7.35 22.93
C PRO A 249 6.81 7.71 22.09
N ILE A 250 6.69 7.03 20.93
CA ILE A 250 5.57 7.16 20.01
C ILE A 250 4.80 5.83 20.00
N GLU A 251 3.56 5.84 20.44
CA GLU A 251 2.68 4.69 20.31
C GLU A 251 2.29 4.51 18.85
N MET A 252 2.46 3.29 18.33
CA MET A 252 2.16 2.93 16.94
C MET A 252 0.94 2.01 16.89
N GLU A 253 -0.10 2.39 16.15
CA GLU A 253 -1.24 1.53 15.91
C GLU A 253 -0.89 0.37 14.97
N LEU A 254 -0.04 0.61 13.98
CA LEU A 254 0.38 -0.40 12.99
C LEU A 254 1.40 -1.36 13.59
N ARG A 255 1.08 -2.68 13.62
CA ARG A 255 1.78 -3.69 14.43
C ARG A 255 2.68 -4.67 13.66
N GLY A 256 2.75 -4.60 12.34
CA GLY A 256 3.68 -5.43 11.56
C GLY A 256 5.13 -5.08 11.88
N ILE A 257 6.05 -6.05 12.02
CA ILE A 257 7.47 -5.77 12.29
C ILE A 257 8.12 -4.93 11.19
N TYR A 258 7.62 -5.02 9.96
CA TYR A 258 8.03 -4.17 8.83
C TYR A 258 7.60 -2.69 9.00
N GLN A 259 6.73 -2.39 9.95
CA GLN A 259 6.32 -1.01 10.23
C GLN A 259 7.41 -0.20 10.95
N GLU A 260 8.43 -0.86 11.49
CA GLU A 260 9.59 -0.19 12.06
C GLU A 260 10.37 0.59 10.98
N GLU A 261 10.63 -0.04 9.84
CA GLU A 261 11.29 0.64 8.70
C GLU A 261 10.39 1.76 8.13
N ASN A 262 9.09 1.49 8.00
CA ASN A 262 8.14 2.51 7.55
C ASN A 262 8.10 3.70 8.53
N ALA A 263 8.10 3.45 9.84
CA ALA A 263 8.07 4.50 10.86
C ALA A 263 9.32 5.40 10.81
N ARG A 264 10.51 4.83 10.62
CA ARG A 264 11.74 5.62 10.42
C ARG A 264 11.66 6.50 9.18
N THR A 265 11.16 5.95 8.08
CA THR A 265 10.92 6.71 6.84
C THR A 265 9.93 7.84 7.05
N ILE A 266 8.82 7.56 7.74
CA ILE A 266 7.79 8.56 8.06
C ILE A 266 8.35 9.65 8.97
N LEU A 267 9.09 9.30 10.05
CA LEU A 267 9.67 10.29 10.97
C LEU A 267 10.65 11.21 10.25
N CYS A 268 11.46 10.66 9.36
CA CYS A 268 12.35 11.45 8.52
C CYS A 268 11.56 12.43 7.62
N ALA A 269 10.49 11.98 7.02
CA ALA A 269 9.61 12.82 6.19
C ALA A 269 8.88 13.88 7.02
N ILE A 270 8.36 13.51 8.18
CA ILE A 270 7.62 14.40 9.08
C ILE A 270 8.51 15.44 9.73
N SER A 271 9.80 15.14 9.99
CA SER A 271 10.73 16.15 10.50
C SER A 271 10.88 17.34 9.54
N ILE A 272 10.86 17.08 8.23
CA ILE A 272 10.87 18.14 7.20
C ILE A 272 9.60 18.99 7.27
N LEU A 273 8.44 18.35 7.48
CA LEU A 273 7.18 19.08 7.62
C LEU A 273 7.10 19.86 8.95
N LEU A 274 7.70 19.34 10.02
CA LEU A 274 7.83 20.02 11.31
C LEU A 274 8.71 21.27 11.17
N ASP A 275 9.87 21.14 10.55
CA ASP A 275 10.80 22.27 10.33
C ASP A 275 10.17 23.38 9.47
N LYS A 276 9.27 23.00 8.55
CA LYS A 276 8.46 23.93 7.77
C LYS A 276 7.25 24.50 8.54
N GLY A 277 7.03 24.12 9.80
CA GLY A 277 5.89 24.55 10.60
C GLY A 277 4.52 24.02 10.11
N ILE A 278 4.51 22.93 9.31
CA ILE A 278 3.28 22.33 8.77
C ILE A 278 2.62 21.44 9.82
N VAL A 279 3.39 20.70 10.60
CA VAL A 279 2.87 19.81 11.66
C VAL A 279 3.56 20.09 12.99
N GLY A 280 2.87 19.80 14.09
CA GLY A 280 3.41 19.91 15.46
C GLY A 280 3.62 18.54 16.10
N LYS A 281 4.38 18.47 17.18
CA LYS A 281 4.69 17.24 17.91
C LYS A 281 3.42 16.48 18.35
N GLU A 282 2.42 17.16 18.84
CA GLU A 282 1.15 16.55 19.29
C GLU A 282 0.42 15.84 18.14
N ALA A 283 0.40 16.47 16.96
CA ALA A 283 -0.19 15.86 15.76
C ALA A 283 0.57 14.61 15.32
N ILE A 284 1.90 14.60 15.43
CA ILE A 284 2.73 13.43 15.11
C ILE A 284 2.36 12.27 16.04
N LEU A 285 2.35 12.48 17.35
CA LEU A 285 2.02 11.44 18.34
C LEU A 285 0.61 10.89 18.11
N LYS A 286 -0.37 11.77 17.92
CA LYS A 286 -1.77 11.40 17.69
C LYS A 286 -1.97 10.65 16.36
N GLY A 287 -1.29 11.10 15.32
CA GLY A 287 -1.38 10.46 13.99
C GLY A 287 -0.84 9.03 13.96
N PHE A 288 0.31 8.77 14.57
CA PHE A 288 0.84 7.41 14.69
C PHE A 288 -0.05 6.47 15.51
N ALA A 289 -0.69 6.98 16.56
CA ALA A 289 -1.53 6.20 17.46
C ALA A 289 -2.91 5.85 16.89
N ASN A 290 -3.38 6.51 15.81
CA ASN A 290 -4.75 6.38 15.30
C ASN A 290 -4.82 6.34 13.76
N VAL A 291 -3.93 5.60 13.11
CA VAL A 291 -3.85 5.53 11.63
C VAL A 291 -5.08 4.88 11.04
N CYS A 292 -5.45 3.68 11.53
CA CYS A 292 -6.55 2.90 10.97
C CYS A 292 -7.90 3.56 11.25
N GLU A 293 -8.12 4.03 12.48
CA GLU A 293 -9.34 4.73 12.85
C GLU A 293 -9.52 6.03 12.03
N THR A 294 -8.45 6.80 11.86
CA THR A 294 -8.49 8.10 11.19
C THR A 294 -8.60 7.99 9.67
N THR A 295 -8.02 6.96 9.06
CA THR A 295 -7.85 6.88 7.60
C THR A 295 -8.49 5.66 6.95
N GLY A 296 -8.97 4.70 7.75
CA GLY A 296 -9.60 3.47 7.26
C GLY A 296 -8.61 2.48 6.63
N LEU A 297 -7.33 2.49 7.03
CA LEU A 297 -6.34 1.50 6.56
C LEU A 297 -6.70 0.11 7.09
N ARG A 298 -6.72 -0.88 6.20
CA ARG A 298 -7.00 -2.28 6.50
C ARG A 298 -5.89 -3.21 5.99
N GLY A 299 -5.85 -4.44 6.52
CA GLY A 299 -5.01 -5.51 5.98
C GLY A 299 -3.50 -5.33 6.20
N ARG A 300 -3.08 -4.70 7.29
CA ARG A 300 -1.67 -4.53 7.67
C ARG A 300 -1.43 -5.10 9.07
N TRP A 301 -1.16 -6.40 9.14
CA TRP A 301 -1.10 -7.17 10.39
C TRP A 301 -2.33 -6.87 11.26
N GLU A 302 -3.49 -6.88 10.60
CA GLU A 302 -4.76 -6.48 11.20
C GLU A 302 -5.33 -7.61 12.05
N LYS A 303 -5.61 -7.28 13.31
CA LYS A 303 -6.26 -8.20 14.24
C LYS A 303 -7.78 -8.20 14.05
N LEU A 304 -8.31 -9.36 13.72
CA LEU A 304 -9.75 -9.58 13.51
C LEU A 304 -10.45 -10.25 14.70
N ASN A 305 -9.71 -11.02 15.51
CA ASN A 305 -10.23 -11.70 16.67
C ASN A 305 -9.14 -11.95 17.72
N ASP A 306 -9.51 -12.09 18.97
CA ASP A 306 -8.57 -12.32 20.09
C ASP A 306 -8.40 -13.81 20.48
N LYS A 307 -9.44 -14.62 20.35
CA LYS A 307 -9.43 -16.04 20.81
C LYS A 307 -10.29 -16.92 19.90
N PRO A 308 -9.70 -17.76 19.04
CA PRO A 308 -8.27 -17.74 18.69
C PRO A 308 -7.85 -16.39 18.14
N LEU A 309 -6.57 -16.06 18.27
CA LEU A 309 -6.04 -14.86 17.65
C LEU A 309 -6.13 -15.01 16.13
N VAL A 310 -6.78 -14.06 15.47
CA VAL A 310 -6.89 -14.02 14.00
C VAL A 310 -6.24 -12.75 13.49
N ILE A 311 -5.27 -12.90 12.59
CA ILE A 311 -4.57 -11.80 11.92
C ILE A 311 -4.71 -11.95 10.40
N CYS A 312 -4.90 -10.85 9.68
CA CYS A 312 -4.75 -10.82 8.23
C CYS A 312 -3.69 -9.80 7.78
N ASP A 313 -3.03 -10.11 6.66
CA ASP A 313 -2.05 -9.20 6.03
C ASP A 313 -2.03 -9.37 4.51
N THR A 314 -1.88 -8.25 3.80
CA THR A 314 -1.90 -8.19 2.33
C THR A 314 -0.51 -8.41 1.68
N GLY A 315 0.49 -8.81 2.44
CA GLY A 315 1.83 -9.13 1.91
C GLY A 315 1.75 -10.18 0.78
N HIS A 316 2.39 -9.89 -0.36
CA HIS A 316 2.21 -10.65 -1.59
C HIS A 316 3.49 -10.86 -2.40
N ASN A 317 4.64 -10.42 -1.91
CA ASN A 317 5.95 -10.62 -2.54
C ASN A 317 6.99 -11.16 -1.55
N VAL A 318 8.11 -11.65 -2.08
CA VAL A 318 9.16 -12.29 -1.28
C VAL A 318 9.68 -11.36 -0.17
N ALA A 319 9.90 -10.08 -0.48
CA ALA A 319 10.42 -9.12 0.50
C ALA A 319 9.45 -8.92 1.67
N GLY A 320 8.15 -8.80 1.42
CA GLY A 320 7.12 -8.73 2.45
C GLY A 320 7.02 -10.02 3.28
N TRP A 321 7.10 -11.19 2.61
CA TRP A 321 7.02 -12.48 3.29
C TRP A 321 8.23 -12.81 4.16
N LYS A 322 9.41 -12.23 3.93
CA LYS A 322 10.54 -12.33 4.86
C LYS A 322 10.21 -11.78 6.25
N PHE A 323 9.44 -10.70 6.32
CA PHE A 323 8.95 -10.15 7.59
C PHE A 323 7.79 -10.95 8.15
N LEU A 324 6.78 -11.24 7.32
CA LEU A 324 5.57 -11.92 7.76
C LEU A 324 5.86 -13.31 8.32
N SER A 325 6.69 -14.12 7.66
CA SER A 325 7.05 -15.45 8.14
C SER A 325 7.71 -15.40 9.52
N GLN A 326 8.65 -14.47 9.72
CA GLN A 326 9.31 -14.28 11.03
C GLN A 326 8.31 -13.87 12.11
N GLN A 327 7.36 -12.99 11.79
CA GLN A 327 6.37 -12.54 12.75
C GLN A 327 5.35 -13.62 13.07
N ILE A 328 4.92 -14.41 12.07
CA ILE A 328 4.05 -15.58 12.24
C ILE A 328 4.73 -16.63 13.14
N GLU A 329 6.03 -16.93 12.91
CA GLU A 329 6.80 -17.89 13.71
C GLU A 329 6.97 -17.44 15.16
N LYS A 330 7.19 -16.13 15.39
CA LYS A 330 7.34 -15.55 16.72
C LYS A 330 6.01 -15.38 17.48
N GLN A 331 4.86 -15.54 16.79
CA GLN A 331 3.56 -15.38 17.44
C GLN A 331 3.34 -16.52 18.47
N PRO A 332 3.16 -16.19 19.75
CA PRO A 332 2.88 -17.20 20.77
C PRO A 332 1.56 -17.94 20.51
N CYS A 333 1.62 -19.25 20.30
CA CYS A 333 0.45 -20.08 20.07
C CYS A 333 0.78 -21.57 20.28
N THR A 334 -0.24 -22.41 20.43
CA THR A 334 -0.10 -23.85 20.49
C THR A 334 0.05 -24.46 19.10
N HIS A 335 -0.72 -23.94 18.14
CA HIS A 335 -0.71 -24.38 16.75
C HIS A 335 -1.04 -23.20 15.82
N ARG A 336 -0.53 -23.24 14.59
CA ARG A 336 -0.77 -22.24 13.55
C ARG A 336 -1.71 -22.78 12.48
N HIS A 337 -2.74 -22.03 12.16
CA HIS A 337 -3.63 -22.27 11.04
C HIS A 337 -3.43 -21.18 10.00
N ILE A 338 -2.93 -21.53 8.82
CA ILE A 338 -2.58 -20.54 7.79
C ILE A 338 -3.50 -20.72 6.58
N VAL A 339 -4.40 -19.76 6.38
CA VAL A 339 -5.23 -19.64 5.18
C VAL A 339 -4.44 -18.85 4.14
N PHE A 340 -4.07 -19.50 3.04
CA PHE A 340 -3.11 -18.95 2.09
C PHE A 340 -3.53 -19.12 0.64
N GLY A 341 -3.43 -18.03 -0.12
CA GLY A 341 -3.63 -18.01 -1.56
C GLY A 341 -2.85 -16.86 -2.23
N MET A 342 -2.33 -17.09 -3.43
CA MET A 342 -1.53 -16.11 -4.18
C MET A 342 -2.06 -15.89 -5.60
N VAL A 343 -1.49 -14.89 -6.28
CA VAL A 343 -1.71 -14.62 -7.70
C VAL A 343 -0.57 -15.17 -8.55
N ASP A 344 -0.86 -15.53 -9.80
CA ASP A 344 0.03 -16.30 -10.68
C ASP A 344 1.22 -15.48 -11.24
N ASP A 345 1.17 -14.16 -11.13
CA ASP A 345 2.21 -13.24 -11.61
C ASP A 345 3.27 -12.88 -10.55
N LYS A 346 3.30 -13.60 -9.43
CA LYS A 346 4.28 -13.43 -8.35
C LYS A 346 5.23 -14.63 -8.23
N ASP A 347 6.35 -14.43 -7.57
CA ASP A 347 7.30 -15.50 -7.26
C ASP A 347 6.79 -16.37 -6.09
N VAL A 348 5.88 -17.27 -6.44
CA VAL A 348 5.18 -18.14 -5.47
C VAL A 348 6.14 -19.12 -4.83
N SER A 349 7.08 -19.71 -5.59
CA SER A 349 8.02 -20.70 -5.07
C SER A 349 8.88 -20.14 -3.96
N SER A 350 9.47 -18.96 -4.18
CA SER A 350 10.28 -18.29 -3.15
C SER A 350 9.47 -17.88 -1.93
N VAL A 351 8.19 -17.56 -2.08
CA VAL A 351 7.32 -17.29 -0.92
C VAL A 351 7.02 -18.58 -0.15
N LEU A 352 6.72 -19.68 -0.84
CA LEU A 352 6.47 -20.99 -0.18
C LEU A 352 7.67 -21.49 0.62
N GLU A 353 8.90 -21.20 0.19
CA GLU A 353 10.11 -21.53 0.94
C GLU A 353 10.17 -20.84 2.33
N LEU A 354 9.62 -19.63 2.42
CA LEU A 354 9.62 -18.82 3.64
C LEU A 354 8.53 -19.23 4.64
N LEU A 355 7.53 -20.01 4.22
CA LEU A 355 6.38 -20.32 5.05
C LEU A 355 6.75 -21.23 6.24
N PRO A 356 6.17 -21.00 7.46
CA PRO A 356 6.39 -21.81 8.66
C PRO A 356 6.08 -23.29 8.43
N LYS A 357 6.95 -24.19 8.92
CA LYS A 357 6.82 -25.64 8.72
C LYS A 357 6.43 -26.38 9.99
N THR A 358 6.73 -25.82 11.16
CA THR A 358 6.53 -26.48 12.47
C THR A 358 5.22 -26.06 13.08
N ASP A 359 4.47 -27.01 13.66
CA ASP A 359 3.19 -26.79 14.34
C ASP A 359 2.22 -25.95 13.50
N THR A 360 2.11 -26.28 12.19
CA THR A 360 1.35 -25.48 11.23
C THR A 360 0.48 -26.36 10.35
N THR A 361 -0.79 -25.99 10.18
CA THR A 361 -1.73 -26.54 9.21
C THR A 361 -2.08 -25.51 8.17
N TYR A 362 -1.98 -25.86 6.88
CA TYR A 362 -2.33 -24.99 5.77
C TYR A 362 -3.74 -25.27 5.24
N TYR A 363 -4.43 -24.18 4.94
CA TYR A 363 -5.73 -24.12 4.26
C TYR A 363 -5.52 -23.40 2.95
N TRP A 364 -5.10 -24.16 1.92
CA TRP A 364 -4.82 -23.63 0.60
C TRP A 364 -6.12 -23.17 -0.05
N THR A 365 -6.12 -21.95 -0.59
CA THR A 365 -7.31 -21.37 -1.20
C THR A 365 -6.97 -20.53 -2.43
N GLN A 366 -8.00 -20.15 -3.17
CA GLN A 366 -7.91 -19.19 -4.26
C GLN A 366 -8.87 -18.03 -4.02
N ALA A 367 -8.42 -16.81 -4.29
CA ALA A 367 -9.24 -15.63 -4.23
C ALA A 367 -10.20 -15.53 -5.44
N SER A 368 -11.26 -14.74 -5.32
CA SER A 368 -12.30 -14.52 -6.35
C SER A 368 -11.83 -13.65 -7.53
N THR A 369 -10.54 -13.69 -7.88
CA THR A 369 -9.95 -12.97 -9.01
C THR A 369 -9.46 -13.92 -10.08
N LYS A 370 -9.53 -13.51 -11.36
CA LYS A 370 -8.98 -14.28 -12.49
C LYS A 370 -7.45 -14.45 -12.44
N ARG A 371 -6.75 -13.65 -11.63
CA ARG A 371 -5.30 -13.75 -11.42
C ARG A 371 -4.91 -14.75 -10.34
N ALA A 372 -5.87 -15.27 -9.57
CA ALA A 372 -5.57 -16.25 -8.53
C ALA A 372 -4.97 -17.52 -9.13
N ILE A 373 -3.96 -18.06 -8.47
CA ILE A 373 -3.46 -19.39 -8.80
C ILE A 373 -4.58 -20.39 -8.47
N PRO A 374 -4.93 -21.31 -9.40
CA PRO A 374 -5.83 -22.41 -9.08
C PRO A 374 -5.34 -23.18 -7.86
N VAL A 375 -6.22 -23.46 -6.92
CA VAL A 375 -5.83 -24.03 -5.61
C VAL A 375 -5.12 -25.37 -5.74
N GLU A 376 -5.47 -26.18 -6.73
CA GLU A 376 -4.81 -27.48 -6.99
C GLU A 376 -3.35 -27.29 -7.45
N LYS A 377 -3.08 -26.25 -8.26
CA LYS A 377 -1.73 -25.88 -8.69
C LYS A 377 -0.92 -25.39 -7.49
N LEU A 378 -1.50 -24.50 -6.66
CA LEU A 378 -0.85 -23.97 -5.46
C LEU A 378 -0.52 -25.10 -4.46
N CYS A 379 -1.46 -26.02 -4.21
CA CYS A 379 -1.26 -27.15 -3.32
C CYS A 379 -0.12 -28.08 -3.80
N LYS A 380 -0.05 -28.33 -5.12
CA LYS A 380 1.03 -29.12 -5.70
C LYS A 380 2.40 -28.46 -5.50
N MET A 381 2.50 -27.15 -5.77
CA MET A 381 3.72 -26.40 -5.51
C MET A 381 4.10 -26.43 -4.02
N ALA A 382 3.12 -26.28 -3.12
CA ALA A 382 3.34 -26.34 -1.67
C ALA A 382 3.88 -27.70 -1.20
N GLN A 383 3.42 -28.81 -1.79
CA GLN A 383 3.94 -30.16 -1.52
C GLN A 383 5.41 -30.31 -1.89
N GLU A 384 5.86 -29.66 -2.98
CA GLU A 384 7.28 -29.63 -3.37
C GLU A 384 8.17 -28.94 -2.32
N HIS A 385 7.59 -28.04 -1.51
CA HIS A 385 8.25 -27.37 -0.37
C HIS A 385 7.98 -28.05 0.99
N ASN A 386 7.42 -29.27 1.01
CA ASN A 386 7.04 -30.01 2.22
C ASN A 386 6.00 -29.29 3.12
N LEU A 387 5.08 -28.56 2.51
CA LEU A 387 3.99 -27.88 3.18
C LEU A 387 2.70 -28.68 3.00
N ALA A 388 2.21 -29.27 4.09
CA ALA A 388 0.98 -30.09 4.08
C ALA A 388 -0.26 -29.26 4.41
N GLY A 389 -1.36 -29.51 3.70
CA GLY A 389 -2.62 -28.83 3.95
C GLY A 389 -3.75 -29.30 3.05
N ASN A 390 -4.95 -28.83 3.33
CA ASN A 390 -6.16 -29.13 2.56
C ASN A 390 -6.49 -27.98 1.60
N THR A 391 -7.19 -28.28 0.52
CA THR A 391 -7.61 -27.32 -0.52
C THR A 391 -9.07 -26.91 -0.33
N TYR A 392 -9.36 -25.63 -0.59
CA TYR A 392 -10.68 -25.00 -0.50
C TYR A 392 -10.89 -24.07 -1.70
N LEU A 393 -12.07 -24.09 -2.29
CA LEU A 393 -12.37 -23.31 -3.50
C LEU A 393 -12.60 -21.82 -3.23
N SER A 394 -12.80 -21.43 -1.97
CA SER A 394 -12.95 -20.03 -1.57
C SER A 394 -12.22 -19.72 -0.27
N VAL A 395 -11.86 -18.46 -0.10
CA VAL A 395 -11.23 -17.94 1.13
C VAL A 395 -12.15 -18.14 2.33
N LYS A 396 -13.44 -17.92 2.15
CA LYS A 396 -14.45 -18.10 3.20
C LYS A 396 -14.52 -19.55 3.68
N GLU A 397 -14.55 -20.53 2.78
CA GLU A 397 -14.54 -21.96 3.15
C GLU A 397 -13.26 -22.35 3.88
N ALA A 398 -12.09 -21.90 3.41
CA ALA A 398 -10.81 -22.14 4.05
C ALA A 398 -10.75 -21.54 5.46
N PHE A 399 -11.20 -20.31 5.62
CA PHE A 399 -11.22 -19.61 6.90
C PHE A 399 -12.20 -20.26 7.91
N GLU A 400 -13.40 -20.63 7.47
CA GLU A 400 -14.34 -21.36 8.33
C GLU A 400 -13.84 -22.75 8.73
N ALA A 401 -13.08 -23.43 7.88
CA ALA A 401 -12.41 -24.68 8.23
C ALA A 401 -11.33 -24.45 9.31
N ALA A 402 -10.47 -23.44 9.10
CA ALA A 402 -9.45 -23.07 10.08
C ALA A 402 -10.07 -22.73 11.45
N LYS A 403 -11.16 -21.94 11.47
CA LYS A 403 -11.88 -21.59 12.70
C LYS A 403 -12.48 -22.80 13.44
N ARG A 404 -13.00 -23.80 12.70
CA ARG A 404 -13.58 -25.01 13.33
C ARG A 404 -12.52 -25.88 14.00
N GLU A 405 -11.29 -25.90 13.46
CA GLU A 405 -10.20 -26.72 13.97
C GLU A 405 -9.39 -26.02 15.06
N ALA A 406 -9.35 -24.69 15.05
CA ALA A 406 -8.55 -23.89 15.97
C ALA A 406 -9.12 -23.88 17.39
N LYS A 407 -8.23 -24.00 18.38
CA LYS A 407 -8.51 -23.79 19.80
C LYS A 407 -8.23 -22.33 20.19
N ASN A 408 -8.72 -21.89 21.33
CA ASN A 408 -8.52 -20.52 21.81
C ASN A 408 -7.04 -20.13 22.00
N THR A 409 -6.13 -21.10 22.14
CA THR A 409 -4.68 -20.92 22.27
C THR A 409 -3.95 -20.93 20.94
N ASP A 410 -4.65 -21.17 19.85
CA ASP A 410 -4.08 -21.25 18.51
C ASP A 410 -4.08 -19.89 17.82
N PHE A 411 -3.37 -19.82 16.72
CA PHE A 411 -3.24 -18.63 15.90
C PHE A 411 -3.71 -18.91 14.47
N ILE A 412 -4.58 -18.06 13.95
CA ILE A 412 -5.04 -18.11 12.56
C ILE A 412 -4.44 -16.92 11.82
N PHE A 413 -3.73 -17.19 10.74
CA PHE A 413 -3.25 -16.16 9.81
C PHE A 413 -3.98 -16.31 8.47
N VAL A 414 -4.39 -15.18 7.87
CA VAL A 414 -5.01 -15.15 6.54
C VAL A 414 -4.25 -14.18 5.63
N GLY A 415 -3.73 -14.67 4.50
CA GLY A 415 -2.93 -13.82 3.61
C GLY A 415 -2.41 -14.49 2.36
N GLY A 416 -1.31 -13.95 1.81
CA GLY A 416 -0.67 -14.35 0.57
C GLY A 416 -0.98 -13.43 -0.61
N SER A 417 -2.07 -12.69 -0.55
CA SER A 417 -2.38 -11.61 -1.50
C SER A 417 -3.42 -10.64 -0.94
N SER A 418 -3.47 -9.43 -1.49
CA SER A 418 -4.53 -8.47 -1.19
C SER A 418 -5.93 -9.00 -1.52
N TYR A 419 -6.04 -9.86 -2.53
CA TYR A 419 -7.33 -10.45 -2.94
C TYR A 419 -7.85 -11.47 -1.92
N VAL A 420 -6.96 -12.26 -1.29
CA VAL A 420 -7.35 -13.17 -0.20
C VAL A 420 -7.88 -12.39 0.99
N VAL A 421 -7.21 -11.31 1.36
CA VAL A 421 -7.67 -10.43 2.45
C VAL A 421 -8.96 -9.71 2.07
N ALA A 422 -9.11 -9.28 0.82
CA ALA A 422 -10.35 -8.68 0.32
C ALA A 422 -11.55 -9.62 0.45
N ASP A 423 -11.41 -10.86 -0.01
CA ASP A 423 -12.47 -11.89 0.09
C ASP A 423 -12.80 -12.28 1.55
N LEU A 424 -11.83 -12.15 2.46
CA LEU A 424 -12.04 -12.35 3.90
C LEU A 424 -12.86 -11.23 4.52
N LEU A 425 -12.63 -9.97 4.09
CA LEU A 425 -13.20 -8.76 4.69
C LEU A 425 -14.55 -8.35 4.05
N ALA A 426 -14.88 -8.90 2.87
CA ALA A 426 -16.16 -8.72 2.19
C ALA A 426 -17.28 -9.57 2.83
#